data_dad4b859b9b10f600cbaa59b760ab304
#
_entry.id   dad4b859b9b10f600cbaa59b760ab304
#
_cell.length_a   1.000
_cell.length_b   1.000
_cell.length_c   1.000
_cell.angle_alpha   90.00
_cell.angle_beta   90.00
_cell.angle_gamma   90.00
#
_symmetry.space_group_name_H-M   'P 1'
#
loop_
_entity.id
_entity.type
_entity.pdbx_description
1 polymer ?
#
loop_
_entity_poly.entity_id
_entity_poly.type
_entity_poly.pdbx_seq_one_letter_code
_entity_poly.pdbx_strand_id
1 'polypeptide(L)'
;MDGNIFEKILGQDSLFTDRKAFDHAFEPKRLPHRDHEVDALVMNLVDALNGHIPSNMLLYGVPGSGKTVVTRYVLGQLREKGKEMGQLVKTYEINCRNMDTKYRVVQSIATQLAQRGDVPVPFTGWP
;
A
#
# COMPACT_ATOMS: atom_id res chain seq x y z
N MET A 1 17.94 44.68 -9.06
CA MET A 1 17.81 43.45 -9.89
C MET A 1 17.36 42.35 -8.96
N ASP A 2 16.10 42.01 -9.08
CA ASP A 2 15.46 41.07 -8.16
C ASP A 2 15.84 39.66 -8.57
N GLY A 3 16.76 39.05 -7.82
CA GLY A 3 17.08 37.64 -8.00
C GLY A 3 15.79 36.81 -7.80
N ASN A 4 15.65 35.78 -8.61
CA ASN A 4 14.50 34.91 -8.59
C ASN A 4 14.23 34.43 -7.14
N ILE A 5 12.99 34.65 -6.66
CA ILE A 5 12.56 34.29 -5.29
C ILE A 5 12.90 32.84 -4.95
N PHE A 6 12.91 31.96 -5.96
CA PHE A 6 13.26 30.54 -5.80
C PHE A 6 14.75 30.29 -5.52
N GLU A 7 15.66 31.18 -5.99
CA GLU A 7 17.10 31.03 -5.71
C GLU A 7 17.41 31.24 -4.22
N LYS A 8 16.68 32.14 -3.55
CA LYS A 8 16.78 32.38 -2.11
C LYS A 8 16.40 31.15 -1.28
N ILE A 9 15.47 30.32 -1.78
CA ILE A 9 14.95 29.14 -1.08
C ILE A 9 15.80 27.92 -1.41
N LEU A 10 16.28 27.80 -2.65
CA LEU A 10 17.13 26.70 -3.09
C LEU A 10 18.53 26.70 -2.44
N GLY A 11 18.99 27.85 -1.98
CA GLY A 11 20.27 28.02 -1.26
C GLY A 11 20.19 27.79 0.25
N GLN A 12 19.02 27.51 0.83
CA GLN A 12 18.87 27.21 2.25
C GLN A 12 18.98 25.71 2.48
N ASP A 13 19.74 25.32 3.52
CA ASP A 13 19.79 23.94 3.97
C ASP A 13 18.38 23.45 4.29
N SER A 14 18.00 22.32 3.69
CA SER A 14 16.70 21.72 3.91
C SER A 14 16.56 21.34 5.39
N LEU A 15 15.51 21.83 6.06
CA LEU A 15 15.15 21.41 7.40
C LEU A 15 14.77 19.91 7.49
N PHE A 16 14.55 19.29 6.33
CA PHE A 16 14.16 17.88 6.24
C PHE A 16 15.35 17.03 5.82
N THR A 17 15.72 16.10 6.68
CA THR A 17 16.78 15.10 6.41
C THR A 17 16.34 14.10 5.35
N ASP A 18 15.06 13.74 5.33
CA ASP A 18 14.47 12.86 4.32
C ASP A 18 13.04 13.30 3.98
N ARG A 19 12.90 13.95 2.82
CA ARG A 19 11.58 14.37 2.31
C ARG A 19 10.71 13.21 1.86
N LYS A 20 11.30 12.06 1.53
CA LYS A 20 10.56 10.86 1.08
C LYS A 20 9.72 10.27 2.20
N ALA A 21 10.10 10.51 3.47
CA ALA A 21 9.33 10.07 4.62
C ALA A 21 7.93 10.69 4.71
N PHE A 22 7.68 11.80 3.99
CA PHE A 22 6.38 12.47 3.92
C PHE A 22 5.55 12.05 2.71
N ASP A 23 6.08 11.19 1.85
CA ASP A 23 5.33 10.66 0.72
C ASP A 23 4.24 9.69 1.20
N HIS A 24 3.04 9.80 0.61
CA HIS A 24 1.95 8.87 0.88
C HIS A 24 2.28 7.42 0.51
N ALA A 25 3.26 7.21 -0.36
CA ALA A 25 3.78 5.91 -0.76
C ALA A 25 4.93 5.40 0.12
N PHE A 26 5.33 6.16 1.15
CA PHE A 26 6.42 5.77 2.03
C PHE A 26 6.09 4.49 2.80
N GLU A 27 6.90 3.46 2.63
CA GLU A 27 6.84 2.21 3.39
C GLU A 27 7.98 2.23 4.43
N PRO A 28 7.67 2.40 5.73
CA PRO A 28 8.69 2.39 6.77
C PRO A 28 9.29 0.98 6.92
N LYS A 29 10.59 0.91 7.12
CA LYS A 29 11.29 -0.36 7.38
C LYS A 29 10.96 -0.96 8.75
N ARG A 30 10.45 -0.17 9.66
CA ARG A 30 10.09 -0.56 11.03
C ARG A 30 8.97 0.34 11.54
N LEU A 31 8.04 -0.25 12.28
CA LEU A 31 6.93 0.45 12.95
C LEU A 31 7.14 0.36 14.47
N PRO A 32 7.76 1.38 15.11
CA PRO A 32 7.90 1.37 16.55
C PRO A 32 6.53 1.45 17.24
N HIS A 33 6.39 0.72 18.35
CA HIS A 33 5.19 0.72 19.21
C HIS A 33 3.88 0.28 18.52
N ARG A 34 3.98 -0.58 17.50
CA ARG A 34 2.84 -1.15 16.75
C ARG A 34 2.87 -2.67 16.69
N ASP A 35 3.62 -3.29 17.59
CA ASP A 35 3.85 -4.74 17.56
C ASP A 35 2.54 -5.52 17.69
N HIS A 36 1.63 -5.07 18.55
CA HIS A 36 0.35 -5.73 18.77
C HIS A 36 -0.55 -5.72 17.53
N GLU A 37 -0.65 -4.57 16.85
CA GLU A 37 -1.45 -4.43 15.62
C GLU A 37 -0.83 -5.21 14.46
N VAL A 38 0.50 -5.22 14.38
CA VAL A 38 1.25 -6.01 13.40
C VAL A 38 1.00 -7.49 13.63
N ASP A 39 1.15 -7.99 14.85
CA ASP A 39 0.95 -9.40 15.19
C ASP A 39 -0.47 -9.87 14.88
N ALA A 40 -1.49 -9.07 15.20
CA ALA A 40 -2.88 -9.39 14.89
C ALA A 40 -3.13 -9.55 13.38
N LEU A 41 -2.52 -8.67 12.56
CA LEU A 41 -2.60 -8.78 11.10
C LEU A 41 -1.83 -9.99 10.58
N VAL A 42 -0.62 -10.24 11.08
CA VAL A 42 0.22 -11.37 10.66
C VAL A 42 -0.46 -12.69 10.98
N MET A 43 -1.02 -12.86 12.19
CA MET A 43 -1.75 -14.08 12.57
C MET A 43 -2.90 -14.42 11.64
N ASN A 44 -3.59 -13.41 11.13
CA ASN A 44 -4.69 -13.63 10.18
C ASN A 44 -4.19 -13.90 8.77
N LEU A 45 -3.13 -13.22 8.33
CA LEU A 45 -2.63 -13.29 6.96
C LEU A 45 -1.67 -14.47 6.72
N VAL A 46 -1.18 -15.14 7.78
CA VAL A 46 -0.28 -16.30 7.64
C VAL A 46 -0.93 -17.43 6.85
N ASP A 47 -2.25 -17.56 6.90
CA ASP A 47 -3.00 -18.56 6.14
C ASP A 47 -2.80 -18.40 4.63
N ALA A 48 -2.64 -17.17 4.14
CA ALA A 48 -2.36 -16.92 2.74
C ALA A 48 -1.02 -17.54 2.28
N LEU A 49 -0.01 -17.62 3.16
CA LEU A 49 1.26 -18.29 2.87
C LEU A 49 1.14 -19.81 2.85
N ASN A 50 0.12 -20.35 3.50
CA ASN A 50 -0.17 -21.78 3.51
C ASN A 50 -1.14 -22.20 2.40
N GLY A 51 -1.50 -21.28 1.49
CA GLY A 51 -2.45 -21.53 0.42
C GLY A 51 -3.92 -21.56 0.86
N HIS A 52 -4.21 -21.12 2.09
CA HIS A 52 -5.56 -20.98 2.60
C HIS A 52 -6.09 -19.57 2.40
N ILE A 53 -7.41 -19.42 2.45
CA ILE A 53 -8.07 -18.12 2.36
C ILE A 53 -8.07 -17.49 3.76
N PRO A 54 -7.39 -16.35 3.97
CA PRO A 54 -7.43 -15.65 5.25
C PRO A 54 -8.83 -15.11 5.55
N SER A 55 -9.15 -14.92 6.82
CA SER A 55 -10.41 -14.33 7.23
C SER A 55 -10.50 -12.85 6.85
N ASN A 56 -11.71 -12.36 6.61
CA ASN A 56 -11.94 -10.94 6.40
C ASN A 56 -11.63 -10.16 7.69
N MET A 57 -10.95 -9.02 7.53
CA MET A 57 -10.60 -8.14 8.65
C MET A 57 -11.16 -6.73 8.44
N LEU A 58 -11.55 -6.12 9.55
CA LEU A 58 -11.93 -4.72 9.59
C LEU A 58 -11.01 -3.96 10.54
N LEU A 59 -10.23 -3.03 9.99
CA LEU A 59 -9.39 -2.13 10.78
C LEU A 59 -10.12 -0.80 10.97
N TYR A 60 -10.37 -0.44 12.21
CA TYR A 60 -11.03 0.81 12.56
C TYR A 60 -10.18 1.62 13.55
N GLY A 61 -10.44 2.89 13.62
CA GLY A 61 -9.72 3.84 14.49
C GLY A 61 -9.78 5.26 13.95
N VAL A 62 -9.34 6.21 14.75
CA VAL A 62 -9.34 7.63 14.40
C VAL A 62 -8.50 7.92 13.15
N PRO A 63 -8.83 8.95 12.37
CA PRO A 63 -7.98 9.40 11.27
C PRO A 63 -6.55 9.69 11.76
N GLY A 64 -5.54 9.35 10.96
CA GLY A 64 -4.14 9.55 11.34
C GLY A 64 -3.55 8.51 12.30
N SER A 65 -4.31 7.52 12.75
CA SER A 65 -3.81 6.46 13.67
C SER A 65 -2.85 5.45 13.03
N GLY A 66 -2.51 5.60 11.75
CA GLY A 66 -1.52 4.76 11.08
C GLY A 66 -2.07 3.44 10.49
N LYS A 67 -3.39 3.25 10.40
CA LYS A 67 -4.00 2.01 9.86
C LYS A 67 -3.42 1.60 8.50
N THR A 68 -3.38 2.54 7.56
CA THR A 68 -2.87 2.28 6.21
C THR A 68 -1.39 1.93 6.21
N VAL A 69 -0.59 2.60 7.03
CA VAL A 69 0.86 2.35 7.12
C VAL A 69 1.13 0.97 7.69
N VAL A 70 0.44 0.57 8.76
CA VAL A 70 0.55 -0.77 9.36
C VAL A 70 0.15 -1.84 8.35
N THR A 71 -0.97 -1.65 7.65
CA THR A 71 -1.45 -2.60 6.64
C THR A 71 -0.43 -2.76 5.50
N ARG A 72 0.07 -1.66 4.95
CA ARG A 72 1.07 -1.70 3.87
C ARG A 72 2.36 -2.38 4.31
N TYR A 73 2.82 -2.09 5.52
CA TYR A 73 4.01 -2.72 6.10
C TYR A 73 3.84 -4.25 6.17
N VAL A 74 2.73 -4.73 6.75
CA VAL A 74 2.49 -6.18 6.89
C VAL A 74 2.31 -6.85 5.52
N LEU A 75 1.60 -6.22 4.59
CA LEU A 75 1.45 -6.74 3.23
C LEU A 75 2.78 -6.76 2.46
N GLY A 76 3.68 -5.81 2.71
CA GLY A 76 5.04 -5.82 2.19
C GLY A 76 5.81 -7.04 2.68
N GLN A 77 5.83 -7.29 3.99
CA GLN A 77 6.47 -8.45 4.61
C GLN A 77 5.86 -9.77 4.11
N LEU A 78 4.55 -9.81 3.94
CA LEU A 78 3.85 -10.98 3.40
C LEU A 78 4.33 -11.32 1.96
N ARG A 79 4.47 -10.31 1.10
CA ARG A 79 4.98 -10.50 -0.27
C ARG A 79 6.43 -10.99 -0.30
N GLU A 80 7.28 -10.42 0.56
CA GLU A 80 8.68 -10.84 0.67
C GLU A 80 8.78 -12.27 1.14
N LYS A 81 8.03 -12.63 2.18
CA LYS A 81 8.01 -14.00 2.71
C LYS A 81 7.46 -15.00 1.70
N GLY A 82 6.41 -14.64 0.98
CA GLY A 82 5.87 -15.45 -0.11
C GLY A 82 6.92 -15.75 -1.17
N LYS A 83 7.71 -14.74 -1.60
CA LYS A 83 8.81 -14.95 -2.55
C LYS A 83 9.88 -15.92 -2.02
N GLU A 84 10.27 -15.79 -0.76
CA GLU A 84 11.23 -16.71 -0.13
C GLU A 84 10.71 -18.16 -0.12
N MET A 85 9.41 -18.34 0.05
CA MET A 85 8.75 -19.65 0.04
C MET A 85 8.42 -20.15 -1.38
N GLY A 86 8.78 -19.42 -2.42
CA GLY A 86 8.44 -19.76 -3.81
C GLY A 86 6.96 -19.56 -4.15
N GLN A 87 6.23 -18.80 -3.34
CA GLN A 87 4.81 -18.52 -3.55
C GLN A 87 4.61 -17.09 -4.06
N LEU A 88 3.75 -16.94 -5.06
CA LEU A 88 3.41 -15.63 -5.61
C LEU A 88 2.22 -15.03 -4.87
N VAL A 89 2.50 -14.24 -3.83
CA VAL A 89 1.46 -13.48 -3.13
C VAL A 89 1.27 -12.12 -3.80
N LYS A 90 0.05 -11.86 -4.27
CA LYS A 90 -0.35 -10.58 -4.89
C LYS A 90 -1.25 -9.81 -3.94
N THR A 91 -1.01 -8.52 -3.80
CA THR A 91 -1.80 -7.62 -2.97
C THR A 91 -2.30 -6.44 -3.80
N TYR A 92 -3.55 -6.04 -3.61
CA TYR A 92 -4.18 -4.93 -4.30
C TYR A 92 -4.74 -3.96 -3.28
N GLU A 93 -4.43 -2.68 -3.45
CA GLU A 93 -4.95 -1.61 -2.61
C GLU A 93 -5.96 -0.79 -3.41
N ILE A 94 -7.17 -0.63 -2.87
CA ILE A 94 -8.24 0.11 -3.51
C ILE A 94 -8.74 1.17 -2.54
N ASN A 95 -8.65 2.43 -2.97
CA ASN A 95 -9.25 3.53 -2.23
C ASN A 95 -10.73 3.69 -2.62
N CYS A 96 -11.62 3.17 -1.77
CA CYS A 96 -13.06 3.21 -2.01
C CYS A 96 -13.69 4.60 -1.83
N ARG A 97 -12.93 5.60 -1.40
CA ARG A 97 -13.45 6.98 -1.25
C ARG A 97 -13.98 7.57 -2.55
N ASN A 98 -13.36 7.19 -3.67
CA ASN A 98 -13.73 7.63 -5.01
C ASN A 98 -14.43 6.54 -5.84
N MET A 99 -14.77 5.42 -5.20
CA MET A 99 -15.37 4.24 -5.82
C MET A 99 -16.75 4.00 -5.21
N ASP A 100 -17.75 4.57 -5.84
CA ASP A 100 -19.14 4.57 -5.35
C ASP A 100 -19.94 3.32 -5.78
N THR A 101 -19.39 2.49 -6.65
CA THR A 101 -20.07 1.29 -7.16
C THR A 101 -19.18 0.04 -7.10
N LYS A 102 -19.83 -1.13 -6.92
CA LYS A 102 -19.15 -2.44 -6.97
C LYS A 102 -18.42 -2.63 -8.31
N TYR A 103 -18.98 -2.16 -9.40
CA TYR A 103 -18.40 -2.23 -10.74
C TYR A 103 -17.03 -1.52 -10.79
N ARG A 104 -16.93 -0.29 -10.27
CA ARG A 104 -15.67 0.47 -10.24
C ARG A 104 -14.58 -0.20 -9.40
N VAL A 105 -14.98 -0.83 -8.30
CA VAL A 105 -14.04 -1.61 -7.47
C VAL A 105 -13.47 -2.78 -8.27
N VAL A 106 -14.34 -3.58 -8.89
CA VAL A 106 -13.92 -4.73 -9.72
C VAL A 106 -13.07 -4.27 -10.91
N GLN A 107 -13.47 -3.20 -11.58
CA GLN A 107 -12.72 -2.60 -12.69
C GLN A 107 -11.33 -2.16 -12.25
N SER A 108 -11.19 -1.56 -11.06
CA SER A 108 -9.89 -1.15 -10.52
C SER A 108 -8.97 -2.36 -10.28
N ILE A 109 -9.49 -3.44 -9.73
CA ILE A 109 -8.73 -4.69 -9.53
C ILE A 109 -8.30 -5.25 -10.89
N ALA A 110 -9.22 -5.35 -11.84
CA ALA A 110 -8.95 -5.86 -13.18
C ALA A 110 -7.88 -5.03 -13.91
N THR A 111 -7.96 -3.70 -13.79
CA THR A 111 -6.94 -2.79 -14.37
C THR A 111 -5.57 -3.00 -13.74
N GLN A 112 -5.49 -3.15 -12.42
CA GLN A 112 -4.22 -3.40 -11.73
C GLN A 112 -3.62 -4.77 -12.12
N LEU A 113 -4.45 -5.80 -12.29
CA LEU A 113 -4.04 -7.11 -12.79
C LEU A 113 -3.47 -7.01 -14.21
N ALA A 114 -4.17 -6.28 -15.09
CA ALA A 114 -3.77 -6.08 -16.46
C ALA A 114 -2.45 -5.30 -16.61
N GLN A 115 -2.28 -4.23 -15.83
CA GLN A 115 -1.04 -3.44 -15.81
C GLN A 115 0.18 -4.26 -15.36
N ARG A 116 -0.03 -5.28 -14.52
CA ARG A 116 1.03 -6.21 -14.08
C ARG A 116 1.26 -7.36 -15.06
N GLY A 117 0.56 -7.40 -16.18
CA GLY A 117 0.67 -8.47 -17.19
C GLY A 117 0.00 -9.79 -16.80
N ASP A 118 -0.78 -9.80 -15.72
CA ASP A 118 -1.42 -11.01 -15.20
C ASP A 118 -2.67 -11.41 -15.98
N VAL A 119 -3.34 -10.44 -16.62
CA VAL A 119 -4.57 -10.65 -17.41
C VAL A 119 -4.55 -9.71 -18.62
N PRO A 120 -4.91 -10.16 -19.81
CA PRO A 120 -5.02 -9.29 -20.97
C PRO A 120 -6.14 -8.26 -20.78
N VAL A 121 -5.87 -6.99 -21.14
CA VAL A 121 -6.90 -5.95 -21.12
C VAL A 121 -7.84 -6.17 -22.32
N PRO A 122 -9.15 -6.30 -22.15
CA PRO A 122 -10.08 -6.37 -23.29
C PRO A 122 -10.06 -5.05 -24.06
N PHE A 123 -10.11 -5.14 -25.38
CA PHE A 123 -10.03 -3.99 -26.28
C PHE A 123 -11.20 -3.01 -26.11
N THR A 124 -12.33 -3.49 -25.60
CA THR A 124 -13.58 -2.73 -25.40
C THR A 124 -13.82 -2.31 -23.96
N GLY A 125 -12.83 -2.49 -23.07
CA GLY A 125 -13.04 -2.30 -21.63
C GLY A 125 -13.69 -3.53 -20.98
N TRP A 126 -13.76 -3.51 -19.66
CA TRP A 126 -14.41 -4.57 -18.90
C TRP A 126 -15.94 -4.39 -18.96
N PRO A 127 -16.70 -5.45 -19.16
CA PRO A 127 -18.16 -5.38 -19.18
C PRO A 127 -18.75 -4.97 -17.83
#